data_5115214d5929115ff811ca57f9480bc3
#
_entry.id   5115214d5929115ff811ca57f9480bc3
#
_cell.length_a   1.000
_cell.length_b   1.000
_cell.length_c   1.000
_cell.angle_alpha   90.00
_cell.angle_beta   90.00
_cell.angle_gamma   90.00
#
_symmetry.space_group_name_H-M   'P 1'
#
loop_
_entity.id
_entity.type
_entity.pdbx_description
1 polymer ?
#
loop_
_entity_poly.entity_id
_entity_poly.type
_entity_poly.pdbx_seq_one_letter_code
_entity_poly.pdbx_strand_id
1 'polypeptide(L)'
;PIFHNFVLADEINRAPPKVQSALLESMQEKQVSIHGETFQLEKPFLVLATQNPIENEGTYKLPEAQIDRFALKILIDYPTKDQEIEIIEKNTSNLQIKVNPIVELKQILEMQKFNEKIYADTIILKYVASLIDATRNPKKYELDLENIIEYGASPRASIWLIKAAKANAMINGRGYVIPEDVKQVIHEVLRHRLILTFEAEAEEVNSDKVIDIILEKIPSP
;
A
#
# COMPACT_ATOMS: atom_id res chain seq x y z
N PRO A 1 2.46 -0.77 -23.35
CA PRO A 1 2.13 0.12 -22.22
C PRO A 1 3.10 -0.04 -21.03
N ILE A 2 3.70 -1.24 -20.81
CA ILE A 2 4.56 -1.50 -19.64
C ILE A 2 5.86 -0.69 -19.61
N PHE A 3 6.36 -0.25 -20.78
CA PHE A 3 7.57 0.56 -20.90
C PHE A 3 7.32 2.06 -20.66
N HIS A 4 6.66 2.36 -19.52
CA HIS A 4 6.42 3.72 -19.04
C HIS A 4 6.74 3.79 -17.55
N ASN A 5 7.07 4.97 -17.07
CA ASN A 5 7.45 5.18 -15.66
C ASN A 5 6.28 4.99 -14.68
N PHE A 6 5.06 5.33 -15.11
CA PHE A 6 3.83 5.18 -14.33
C PHE A 6 2.86 4.33 -15.12
N VAL A 7 2.45 3.22 -14.55
CA VAL A 7 1.54 2.25 -15.16
C VAL A 7 0.29 2.15 -14.30
N LEU A 8 -0.87 2.42 -14.87
CA LEU A 8 -2.16 2.13 -14.27
C LEU A 8 -2.65 0.78 -14.78
N ALA A 9 -2.77 -0.19 -13.89
CA ALA A 9 -3.35 -1.50 -14.15
C ALA A 9 -4.78 -1.51 -13.59
N ASP A 10 -5.71 -1.06 -14.42
CA ASP A 10 -7.10 -0.97 -14.04
C ASP A 10 -7.73 -2.35 -13.96
N GLU A 11 -8.52 -2.61 -12.90
CA GLU A 11 -9.18 -3.89 -12.63
C GLU A 11 -8.24 -5.10 -12.75
N ILE A 12 -7.10 -5.07 -12.04
CA ILE A 12 -6.08 -6.14 -12.11
C ILE A 12 -6.64 -7.54 -11.80
N ASN A 13 -7.71 -7.62 -11.01
CA ASN A 13 -8.40 -8.87 -10.69
C ASN A 13 -9.17 -9.46 -11.89
N ARG A 14 -9.39 -8.73 -12.98
CA ARG A 14 -9.92 -9.26 -14.26
C ARG A 14 -8.84 -9.79 -15.18
N ALA A 15 -7.59 -9.45 -14.94
CA ALA A 15 -6.49 -9.95 -15.74
C ALA A 15 -6.20 -11.43 -15.43
N PRO A 16 -5.92 -12.26 -16.46
CA PRO A 16 -5.54 -13.65 -16.23
C PRO A 16 -4.29 -13.78 -15.33
N PRO A 17 -4.13 -14.88 -14.56
CA PRO A 17 -3.02 -15.06 -13.61
C PRO A 17 -1.63 -14.87 -14.21
N LYS A 18 -1.46 -15.23 -15.47
CA LYS A 18 -0.19 -15.03 -16.20
C LYS A 18 0.15 -13.54 -16.37
N VAL A 19 -0.84 -12.70 -16.64
CA VAL A 19 -0.65 -11.25 -16.78
C VAL A 19 -0.39 -10.62 -15.41
N GLN A 20 -1.14 -11.03 -14.38
CA GLN A 20 -0.90 -10.60 -13.00
C GLN A 20 0.54 -10.92 -12.58
N SER A 21 1.02 -12.14 -12.81
CA SER A 21 2.39 -12.56 -12.47
C SER A 21 3.46 -11.76 -13.21
N ALA A 22 3.27 -11.47 -14.50
CA ALA A 22 4.19 -10.66 -15.29
C ALA A 22 4.26 -9.21 -14.78
N LEU A 23 3.13 -8.62 -14.39
CA LEU A 23 3.11 -7.28 -13.79
C LEU A 23 3.84 -7.26 -12.46
N LEU A 24 3.63 -8.25 -11.60
CA LEU A 24 4.30 -8.37 -10.30
C LEU A 24 5.80 -8.59 -10.43
N GLU A 25 6.25 -9.33 -11.44
CA GLU A 25 7.68 -9.46 -11.77
C GLU A 25 8.26 -8.09 -12.14
N SER A 26 7.58 -7.35 -13.02
CA SER A 26 8.02 -6.01 -13.42
C SER A 26 8.13 -5.03 -12.25
N MET A 27 7.23 -5.14 -11.27
CA MET A 27 7.26 -4.31 -10.05
C MET A 27 8.48 -4.59 -9.18
N GLN A 28 8.92 -5.85 -9.08
CA GLN A 28 10.02 -6.24 -8.21
C GLN A 28 11.37 -6.11 -8.88
N GLU A 29 11.49 -6.71 -10.06
CA GLU A 29 12.77 -6.83 -10.77
C GLU A 29 13.05 -5.63 -11.66
N LYS A 30 12.06 -4.74 -11.87
CA LYS A 30 12.16 -3.59 -12.78
C LYS A 30 12.58 -4.01 -14.19
N GLN A 31 12.07 -5.17 -14.63
CA GLN A 31 12.31 -5.73 -15.93
C GLN A 31 11.09 -6.48 -16.44
N VAL A 32 11.05 -6.75 -17.73
CA VAL A 32 10.01 -7.56 -18.40
C VAL A 32 10.68 -8.56 -19.32
N SER A 33 10.26 -9.82 -19.26
CA SER A 33 10.73 -10.88 -20.16
C SER A 33 9.71 -11.13 -21.26
N ILE A 34 10.11 -10.92 -22.52
CA ILE A 34 9.28 -11.11 -23.71
C ILE A 34 10.02 -12.05 -24.68
N HIS A 35 9.41 -13.18 -25.02
CA HIS A 35 9.99 -14.18 -25.93
C HIS A 35 11.41 -14.64 -25.55
N GLY A 36 11.72 -14.68 -24.24
CA GLY A 36 13.04 -15.10 -23.74
C GLY A 36 14.08 -13.99 -23.68
N GLU A 37 13.77 -12.79 -24.14
CA GLU A 37 14.60 -11.60 -23.98
C GLU A 37 14.14 -10.78 -22.78
N THR A 38 15.08 -10.23 -22.00
CA THR A 38 14.81 -9.43 -20.82
C THR A 38 15.08 -7.95 -21.10
N PHE A 39 14.08 -7.12 -20.86
CA PHE A 39 14.13 -5.68 -21.05
C PHE A 39 14.05 -4.97 -19.69
N GLN A 40 15.02 -4.11 -19.40
CA GLN A 40 15.01 -3.28 -18.20
C GLN A 40 14.00 -2.14 -18.32
N LEU A 41 13.28 -1.87 -17.24
CA LEU A 41 12.35 -0.74 -17.17
C LEU A 41 13.05 0.50 -16.64
N GLU A 42 12.72 1.65 -17.24
CA GLU A 42 13.28 2.93 -16.83
C GLU A 42 12.79 3.34 -15.42
N LYS A 43 13.68 4.01 -14.68
CA LYS A 43 13.35 4.54 -13.35
C LYS A 43 12.96 6.03 -13.44
N PRO A 44 12.05 6.49 -12.59
CA PRO A 44 11.27 5.72 -11.60
C PRO A 44 10.23 4.84 -12.29
N PHE A 45 9.91 3.68 -11.71
CA PHE A 45 8.85 2.79 -12.18
C PHE A 45 7.86 2.54 -11.06
N LEU A 46 6.61 2.93 -11.26
CA LEU A 46 5.50 2.76 -10.32
C LEU A 46 4.30 2.13 -11.01
N VAL A 47 3.70 1.16 -10.35
CA VAL A 47 2.43 0.55 -10.76
C VAL A 47 1.35 0.96 -9.75
N LEU A 48 0.27 1.50 -10.27
CA LEU A 48 -1.00 1.70 -9.59
C LEU A 48 -1.95 0.63 -10.12
N ALA A 49 -2.47 -0.22 -9.24
CA ALA A 49 -3.44 -1.23 -9.64
C ALA A 49 -4.76 -0.97 -8.92
N THR A 50 -5.88 -1.06 -9.64
CA THR A 50 -7.21 -0.97 -9.04
C THR A 50 -7.84 -2.35 -8.94
N GLN A 51 -8.71 -2.52 -7.95
CA GLN A 51 -9.59 -3.67 -7.81
C GLN A 51 -11.00 -3.15 -7.57
N ASN A 52 -11.98 -3.73 -8.26
CA ASN A 52 -13.38 -3.49 -7.97
C ASN A 52 -13.89 -4.63 -7.07
N PRO A 53 -14.20 -4.37 -5.77
CA PRO A 53 -14.63 -5.42 -4.85
C PRO A 53 -16.05 -5.89 -5.08
N ILE A 54 -16.88 -5.12 -5.81
CA ILE A 54 -18.32 -5.40 -6.01
C ILE A 54 -18.51 -6.49 -7.06
N GLU A 55 -17.63 -6.56 -8.06
CA GLU A 55 -17.74 -7.50 -9.17
C GLU A 55 -16.94 -8.78 -8.87
N ASN A 56 -17.66 -9.88 -8.67
CA ASN A 56 -17.09 -11.21 -8.43
C ASN A 56 -17.08 -12.11 -9.69
N GLU A 57 -17.97 -11.87 -10.68
CA GLU A 57 -17.99 -12.67 -11.90
C GLU A 57 -16.84 -12.34 -12.84
N GLY A 58 -16.16 -13.36 -13.34
CA GLY A 58 -15.04 -13.20 -14.27
C GLY A 58 -13.75 -12.64 -13.64
N THR A 59 -13.62 -12.68 -12.32
CA THR A 59 -12.42 -12.19 -11.62
C THR A 59 -11.51 -13.34 -11.18
N TYR A 60 -10.21 -13.07 -11.17
CA TYR A 60 -9.18 -13.93 -10.62
C TYR A 60 -8.61 -13.26 -9.36
N LYS A 61 -8.91 -13.82 -8.19
CA LYS A 61 -8.32 -13.31 -6.94
C LYS A 61 -6.79 -13.38 -7.02
N LEU A 62 -6.13 -12.29 -6.66
CA LEU A 62 -4.69 -12.33 -6.47
C LEU A 62 -4.40 -13.13 -5.19
N PRO A 63 -3.47 -14.10 -5.22
CA PRO A 63 -3.00 -14.77 -4.01
C PRO A 63 -2.39 -13.76 -3.03
N GLU A 64 -2.53 -14.01 -1.72
CA GLU A 64 -2.04 -13.12 -0.64
C GLU A 64 -0.55 -12.80 -0.80
N ALA A 65 0.27 -13.80 -1.17
CA ALA A 65 1.70 -13.62 -1.43
C ALA A 65 1.99 -12.64 -2.59
N GLN A 66 1.04 -12.44 -3.49
CA GLN A 66 1.13 -11.47 -4.58
C GLN A 66 0.65 -10.09 -4.13
N ILE A 67 -0.40 -10.03 -3.34
CA ILE A 67 -0.93 -8.78 -2.76
C ILE A 67 0.12 -8.16 -1.82
N ASP A 68 0.83 -8.95 -1.03
CA ASP A 68 1.93 -8.50 -0.13
C ASP A 68 3.07 -7.75 -0.87
N ARG A 69 3.17 -7.89 -2.19
CA ARG A 69 4.17 -7.17 -3.01
C ARG A 69 3.84 -5.70 -3.25
N PHE A 70 2.56 -5.33 -3.16
CA PHE A 70 2.17 -3.92 -3.22
C PHE A 70 2.59 -3.18 -1.95
N ALA A 71 3.07 -1.95 -2.11
CA ALA A 71 3.52 -1.14 -0.98
C ALA A 71 2.37 -0.77 -0.05
N LEU A 72 1.29 -0.28 -0.63
CA LEU A 72 0.13 0.29 0.04
C LEU A 72 -1.16 -0.25 -0.59
N LYS A 73 -2.21 -0.39 0.23
CA LYS A 73 -3.59 -0.59 -0.21
C LYS A 73 -4.42 0.59 0.29
N ILE A 74 -4.90 1.39 -0.65
CA ILE A 74 -5.72 2.57 -0.39
C ILE A 74 -7.19 2.18 -0.61
N LEU A 75 -8.05 2.53 0.34
CA LEU A 75 -9.49 2.41 0.21
C LEU A 75 -10.03 3.72 -0.37
N ILE A 76 -10.91 3.61 -1.34
CA ILE A 76 -11.58 4.75 -1.96
C ILE A 76 -13.07 4.57 -1.72
N ASP A 77 -13.65 5.47 -0.95
CA ASP A 77 -15.08 5.50 -0.65
C ASP A 77 -15.84 6.32 -1.69
N TYR A 78 -17.17 6.25 -1.60
CA TYR A 78 -18.04 7.13 -2.38
C TYR A 78 -17.77 8.60 -2.05
N PRO A 79 -17.92 9.51 -3.04
CA PRO A 79 -17.80 10.93 -2.77
C PRO A 79 -18.90 11.41 -1.80
N THR A 80 -18.58 12.44 -1.02
CA THR A 80 -19.60 13.15 -0.24
C THR A 80 -20.56 13.86 -1.18
N LYS A 81 -21.75 14.24 -0.67
CA LYS A 81 -22.75 14.96 -1.46
C LYS A 81 -22.19 16.22 -2.13
N ASP A 82 -21.34 16.98 -1.42
CA ASP A 82 -20.74 18.21 -1.95
C ASP A 82 -19.71 17.90 -3.05
N GLN A 83 -18.90 16.86 -2.85
CA GLN A 83 -17.97 16.37 -3.89
C GLN A 83 -18.71 15.84 -5.13
N GLU A 84 -19.87 15.20 -4.94
CA GLU A 84 -20.68 14.70 -6.05
C GLU A 84 -21.24 15.85 -6.88
N ILE A 85 -21.67 16.96 -6.23
CA ILE A 85 -22.07 18.20 -6.93
C ILE A 85 -20.90 18.73 -7.78
N GLU A 86 -19.69 18.82 -7.22
CA GLU A 86 -18.52 19.24 -7.99
C GLU A 86 -18.22 18.32 -9.19
N ILE A 87 -18.38 17.01 -9.00
CA ILE A 87 -18.20 16.01 -10.09
C ILE A 87 -19.21 16.26 -11.20
N ILE A 88 -20.48 16.47 -10.85
CA ILE A 88 -21.54 16.77 -11.81
C ILE A 88 -21.21 18.06 -12.58
N GLU A 89 -20.90 19.14 -11.89
CA GLU A 89 -20.57 20.42 -12.51
C GLU A 89 -19.37 20.33 -13.48
N LYS A 90 -18.30 19.64 -13.06
CA LYS A 90 -17.08 19.45 -13.87
C LYS A 90 -17.32 18.59 -15.10
N ASN A 91 -18.14 17.53 -14.99
CA ASN A 91 -18.33 16.59 -16.09
C ASN A 91 -19.49 16.96 -17.03
N THR A 92 -20.42 17.81 -16.59
CA THR A 92 -21.50 18.31 -17.45
C THR A 92 -21.16 19.65 -18.12
N SER A 93 -20.12 20.34 -17.66
CA SER A 93 -19.59 21.53 -18.33
C SER A 93 -18.59 21.12 -19.41
N ASN A 94 -18.61 21.83 -20.56
CA ASN A 94 -17.63 21.62 -21.65
C ASN A 94 -16.21 22.13 -21.30
N LEU A 95 -15.85 22.19 -20.02
CA LEU A 95 -14.54 22.64 -19.58
C LEU A 95 -13.49 21.56 -19.81
N GLN A 96 -12.58 21.80 -20.73
CA GLN A 96 -11.38 20.99 -20.90
C GLN A 96 -10.43 21.24 -19.72
N ILE A 97 -10.30 20.25 -18.85
CA ILE A 97 -9.32 20.30 -17.76
C ILE A 97 -7.92 20.11 -18.38
N LYS A 98 -7.13 21.17 -18.41
CA LYS A 98 -5.71 21.07 -18.81
C LYS A 98 -4.89 20.68 -17.59
N VAL A 99 -4.23 19.53 -17.66
CA VAL A 99 -3.25 19.09 -16.66
C VAL A 99 -1.86 19.57 -17.10
N ASN A 100 -1.20 20.36 -16.27
CA ASN A 100 0.16 20.78 -16.51
C ASN A 100 1.12 19.94 -15.64
N PRO A 101 2.25 19.44 -16.19
CA PRO A 101 3.26 18.77 -15.38
C PRO A 101 3.88 19.75 -14.39
N ILE A 102 3.97 19.36 -13.12
CA ILE A 102 4.55 20.17 -12.04
C ILE A 102 5.88 19.60 -11.53
N VAL A 103 6.21 18.37 -11.89
CA VAL A 103 7.42 17.65 -11.46
C VAL A 103 7.99 16.86 -12.63
N GLU A 104 9.31 16.90 -12.80
CA GLU A 104 10.04 16.08 -13.76
C GLU A 104 10.46 14.73 -13.14
N LEU A 105 10.67 13.71 -13.99
CA LEU A 105 11.12 12.37 -13.54
C LEU A 105 12.43 12.43 -12.73
N LYS A 106 13.35 13.30 -13.12
CA LYS A 106 14.61 13.52 -12.40
C LYS A 106 14.38 13.99 -10.96
N GLN A 107 13.45 14.90 -10.75
CA GLN A 107 13.10 15.40 -9.42
C GLN A 107 12.51 14.28 -8.55
N ILE A 108 11.70 13.37 -9.11
CA ILE A 108 11.18 12.21 -8.39
C ILE A 108 12.33 11.30 -7.94
N LEU A 109 13.32 11.04 -8.79
CA LEU A 109 14.50 10.26 -8.43
C LEU A 109 15.33 10.94 -7.33
N GLU A 110 15.44 12.27 -7.37
CA GLU A 110 16.11 13.05 -6.31
C GLU A 110 15.34 12.95 -4.98
N MET A 111 14.00 13.05 -5.02
CA MET A 111 13.14 12.86 -3.85
C MET A 111 13.29 11.44 -3.26
N GLN A 112 13.36 10.40 -4.09
CA GLN A 112 13.59 9.03 -3.62
C GLN A 112 14.94 8.90 -2.90
N LYS A 113 16.01 9.45 -3.48
CA LYS A 113 17.34 9.48 -2.84
C LYS A 113 17.35 10.29 -1.54
N PHE A 114 16.58 11.37 -1.48
CA PHE A 114 16.45 12.18 -0.28
C PHE A 114 15.70 11.41 0.81
N ASN A 115 14.63 10.72 0.45
CA ASN A 115 13.85 9.87 1.37
C ASN A 115 14.71 8.78 2.03
N GLU A 116 15.68 8.21 1.33
CA GLU A 116 16.61 7.23 1.90
C GLU A 116 17.43 7.82 3.06
N LYS A 117 17.75 9.12 2.99
CA LYS A 117 18.55 9.85 4.00
C LYS A 117 17.75 10.28 5.23
N ILE A 118 16.42 10.26 5.18
CA ILE A 118 15.58 10.55 6.35
C ILE A 118 15.94 9.59 7.47
N TYR A 119 16.26 10.15 8.63
CA TYR A 119 16.71 9.37 9.78
C TYR A 119 15.52 8.66 10.46
N ALA A 120 15.70 7.40 10.76
CA ALA A 120 14.78 6.65 11.61
C ALA A 120 15.59 6.08 12.78
N ASP A 121 15.32 6.54 13.99
CA ASP A 121 15.99 6.08 15.20
C ASP A 121 15.70 4.60 15.46
N THR A 122 16.62 3.94 16.16
CA THR A 122 16.47 2.54 16.58
C THR A 122 15.21 2.33 17.42
N ILE A 123 14.78 3.33 18.17
CA ILE A 123 13.55 3.26 18.96
C ILE A 123 12.30 3.17 18.06
N ILE A 124 12.28 3.90 16.94
CA ILE A 124 11.21 3.79 15.91
C ILE A 124 11.26 2.43 15.23
N LEU A 125 12.45 1.92 14.90
CA LEU A 125 12.59 0.58 14.31
C LEU A 125 12.06 -0.51 15.25
N LYS A 126 12.35 -0.40 16.57
CA LYS A 126 11.82 -1.31 17.59
C LYS A 126 10.29 -1.20 17.71
N TYR A 127 9.75 0.02 17.67
CA TYR A 127 8.32 0.25 17.71
C TYR A 127 7.61 -0.42 16.52
N VAL A 128 8.10 -0.20 15.30
CA VAL A 128 7.59 -0.88 14.10
C VAL A 128 7.71 -2.39 14.21
N ALA A 129 8.85 -2.90 14.68
CA ALA A 129 9.03 -4.34 14.88
C ALA A 129 8.02 -4.91 15.89
N SER A 130 7.71 -4.19 16.97
CA SER A 130 6.70 -4.60 17.97
C SER A 130 5.29 -4.61 17.38
N LEU A 131 4.92 -3.59 16.59
CA LEU A 131 3.63 -3.55 15.88
C LEU A 131 3.46 -4.77 14.96
N ILE A 132 4.48 -5.10 14.18
CA ILE A 132 4.44 -6.25 13.28
C ILE A 132 4.49 -7.59 14.03
N ASP A 133 5.30 -7.70 15.10
CA ASP A 133 5.34 -8.89 15.94
C ASP A 133 3.99 -9.15 16.63
N ALA A 134 3.29 -8.11 17.04
CA ALA A 134 1.95 -8.21 17.64
C ALA A 134 0.91 -8.84 16.67
N THR A 135 1.06 -8.62 15.37
CA THR A 135 0.20 -9.30 14.37
C THR A 135 0.44 -10.80 14.28
N ARG A 136 1.63 -11.28 14.63
CA ARG A 136 2.05 -12.69 14.55
C ARG A 136 1.92 -13.42 15.89
N ASN A 137 2.14 -12.70 16.98
CA ASN A 137 2.21 -13.22 18.33
C ASN A 137 1.35 -12.38 19.29
N PRO A 138 0.01 -12.27 19.05
CA PRO A 138 -0.85 -11.37 19.82
C PRO A 138 -0.82 -11.64 21.33
N LYS A 139 -0.79 -12.90 21.76
CA LYS A 139 -0.68 -13.26 23.18
C LYS A 139 0.51 -12.65 23.90
N LYS A 140 1.66 -12.54 23.23
CA LYS A 140 2.86 -11.94 23.80
C LYS A 140 2.63 -10.48 24.23
N TYR A 141 1.66 -9.83 23.61
CA TYR A 141 1.28 -8.43 23.84
C TYR A 141 -0.06 -8.32 24.60
N GLU A 142 -0.55 -9.42 25.17
CA GLU A 142 -1.84 -9.48 25.87
C GLU A 142 -3.00 -8.97 25.00
N LEU A 143 -2.99 -9.34 23.72
CA LEU A 143 -4.03 -9.05 22.75
C LEU A 143 -4.88 -10.30 22.52
N ASP A 144 -6.20 -10.17 22.59
CA ASP A 144 -7.14 -11.26 22.31
C ASP A 144 -7.48 -11.27 20.79
N LEU A 145 -6.46 -11.54 19.97
CA LEU A 145 -6.55 -11.53 18.51
C LEU A 145 -6.21 -12.90 17.87
N GLU A 146 -5.98 -13.94 18.67
CA GLU A 146 -5.58 -15.26 18.14
C GLU A 146 -6.65 -15.92 17.29
N ASN A 147 -7.92 -15.77 17.67
CA ASN A 147 -9.04 -16.28 16.90
C ASN A 147 -9.48 -15.33 15.77
N ILE A 148 -8.84 -14.17 15.68
CA ILE A 148 -9.15 -13.12 14.69
C ILE A 148 -8.13 -13.10 13.56
N ILE A 149 -6.83 -13.23 13.87
CA ILE A 149 -5.75 -13.22 12.90
C ILE A 149 -5.34 -14.65 12.56
N GLU A 150 -5.57 -15.09 11.33
CA GLU A 150 -5.08 -16.37 10.82
C GLU A 150 -3.59 -16.30 10.46
N TYR A 151 -3.19 -15.24 9.72
CA TYR A 151 -1.79 -14.97 9.39
C TYR A 151 -1.45 -13.50 9.61
N GLY A 152 -0.42 -13.26 10.41
CA GLY A 152 0.15 -11.93 10.64
C GLY A 152 1.01 -11.45 9.47
N ALA A 153 1.36 -10.17 9.50
CA ALA A 153 2.06 -9.49 8.43
C ALA A 153 3.50 -10.00 8.19
N SER A 154 3.92 -10.07 6.94
CA SER A 154 5.27 -10.50 6.52
C SER A 154 6.35 -9.46 6.87
N PRO A 155 7.66 -9.79 6.81
CA PRO A 155 8.74 -8.81 6.99
C PRO A 155 8.70 -7.64 5.99
N ARG A 156 8.03 -7.80 4.83
CA ARG A 156 7.80 -6.70 3.88
C ARG A 156 7.01 -5.55 4.53
N ALA A 157 6.09 -5.88 5.43
CA ALA A 157 5.33 -4.88 6.18
C ALA A 157 6.24 -3.92 6.95
N SER A 158 7.21 -4.44 7.72
CA SER A 158 8.17 -3.62 8.47
C SER A 158 8.97 -2.70 7.54
N ILE A 159 9.42 -3.24 6.40
CA ILE A 159 10.21 -2.49 5.41
C ILE A 159 9.36 -1.34 4.81
N TRP A 160 8.13 -1.65 4.37
CA TRP A 160 7.26 -0.65 3.77
C TRP A 160 6.78 0.38 4.78
N LEU A 161 6.52 -0.03 6.03
CA LEU A 161 6.09 0.87 7.08
C LEU A 161 7.17 1.92 7.39
N ILE A 162 8.45 1.53 7.48
CA ILE A 162 9.55 2.48 7.66
C ILE A 162 9.73 3.36 6.42
N LYS A 163 9.65 2.81 5.20
CA LYS A 163 9.77 3.61 3.97
C LYS A 163 8.66 4.63 3.83
N ALA A 164 7.43 4.24 4.12
CA ALA A 164 6.27 5.13 4.08
C ALA A 164 6.33 6.20 5.18
N ALA A 165 6.72 5.83 6.42
CA ALA A 165 6.92 6.78 7.51
C ALA A 165 8.01 7.81 7.21
N LYS A 166 9.12 7.40 6.57
CA LYS A 166 10.15 8.33 6.09
C LYS A 166 9.59 9.29 5.03
N ALA A 167 8.80 8.79 4.09
CA ALA A 167 8.17 9.64 3.07
C ALA A 167 7.18 10.63 3.71
N ASN A 168 6.43 10.19 4.71
CA ASN A 168 5.52 11.06 5.46
C ASN A 168 6.29 12.16 6.21
N ALA A 169 7.38 11.82 6.90
CA ALA A 169 8.26 12.79 7.55
C ALA A 169 8.82 13.82 6.55
N MET A 170 9.27 13.35 5.37
CA MET A 170 9.77 14.22 4.30
C MET A 170 8.72 15.18 3.79
N ILE A 171 7.50 14.71 3.51
CA ILE A 171 6.37 15.55 3.06
C ILE A 171 6.04 16.63 4.10
N ASN A 172 6.17 16.29 5.39
CA ASN A 172 5.98 17.22 6.50
C ASN A 172 7.24 18.07 6.81
N GLY A 173 8.22 18.11 5.91
CA GLY A 173 9.43 18.97 6.01
C GLY A 173 10.41 18.54 7.11
N ARG A 174 10.36 17.29 7.60
CA ARG A 174 11.23 16.77 8.65
C ARG A 174 12.30 15.84 8.11
N GLY A 175 13.49 15.90 8.67
CA GLY A 175 14.62 15.03 8.34
C GLY A 175 14.67 13.73 9.18
N TYR A 176 13.67 13.49 10.02
CA TYR A 176 13.60 12.32 10.90
C TYR A 176 12.16 11.86 11.10
N VAL A 177 12.00 10.57 11.38
CA VAL A 177 10.71 9.91 11.61
C VAL A 177 10.31 10.04 13.08
N ILE A 178 9.04 10.33 13.33
CA ILE A 178 8.38 10.29 14.63
C ILE A 178 7.31 9.18 14.67
N PRO A 179 6.82 8.75 15.84
CA PRO A 179 5.79 7.71 15.93
C PRO A 179 4.52 8.02 15.15
N GLU A 180 4.13 9.28 15.07
CA GLU A 180 2.96 9.76 14.33
C GLU A 180 3.07 9.47 12.83
N ASP A 181 4.27 9.53 12.26
CA ASP A 181 4.49 9.17 10.85
C ASP A 181 4.19 7.70 10.58
N VAL A 182 4.50 6.83 11.54
CA VAL A 182 4.18 5.41 11.48
C VAL A 182 2.68 5.20 11.58
N LYS A 183 2.02 5.85 12.54
CA LYS A 183 0.57 5.75 12.77
C LYS A 183 -0.25 6.23 11.57
N GLN A 184 0.21 7.27 10.88
CA GLN A 184 -0.48 7.83 9.71
C GLN A 184 -0.50 6.93 8.48
N VAL A 185 0.43 5.98 8.37
CA VAL A 185 0.56 5.14 7.17
C VAL A 185 0.34 3.66 7.43
N ILE A 186 0.13 3.26 8.69
CA ILE A 186 0.08 1.85 9.07
C ILE A 186 -1.10 1.10 8.45
N HIS A 187 -2.26 1.73 8.35
CA HIS A 187 -3.46 1.11 7.78
C HIS A 187 -3.23 0.76 6.31
N GLU A 188 -2.74 1.69 5.50
CA GLU A 188 -2.44 1.47 4.09
C GLU A 188 -1.36 0.42 3.88
N VAL A 189 -0.41 0.31 4.80
CA VAL A 189 0.66 -0.68 4.73
C VAL A 189 0.19 -2.06 5.19
N LEU A 190 -0.64 -2.16 6.22
CA LEU A 190 -0.95 -3.45 6.87
C LEU A 190 -2.27 -4.08 6.43
N ARG A 191 -3.31 -3.31 6.03
CA ARG A 191 -4.66 -3.85 5.81
C ARG A 191 -4.73 -5.01 4.81
N HIS A 192 -3.82 -5.07 3.86
CA HIS A 192 -3.75 -6.14 2.85
C HIS A 192 -2.74 -7.24 3.20
N ARG A 193 -2.14 -7.17 4.38
CA ARG A 193 -1.11 -8.09 4.87
C ARG A 193 -1.56 -8.90 6.09
N LEU A 194 -2.72 -8.55 6.65
CA LEU A 194 -3.36 -9.30 7.70
C LEU A 194 -4.42 -10.20 7.08
N ILE A 195 -4.30 -11.48 7.30
CA ILE A 195 -5.31 -12.46 6.89
C ILE A 195 -6.12 -12.79 8.14
N LEU A 196 -7.40 -12.50 8.08
CA LEU A 196 -8.32 -12.75 9.16
C LEU A 196 -8.92 -14.15 9.05
N THR A 197 -9.40 -14.68 10.17
CA THR A 197 -10.14 -15.92 10.19
C THR A 197 -11.52 -15.76 9.57
N PHE A 198 -12.11 -16.87 9.13
CA PHE A 198 -13.46 -16.84 8.58
C PHE A 198 -14.50 -16.37 9.61
N GLU A 199 -14.30 -16.76 10.88
CA GLU A 199 -15.16 -16.32 11.97
C GLU A 199 -15.11 -14.81 12.18
N ALA A 200 -13.91 -14.21 12.12
CA ALA A 200 -13.75 -12.77 12.23
C ALA A 200 -14.42 -12.02 11.08
N GLU A 201 -14.31 -12.54 9.84
CA GLU A 201 -15.01 -11.97 8.68
C GLU A 201 -16.53 -12.08 8.83
N ALA A 202 -17.04 -13.18 9.36
CA ALA A 202 -18.47 -13.38 9.60
C ALA A 202 -19.03 -12.45 10.71
N GLU A 203 -18.18 -12.01 11.64
CA GLU A 203 -18.49 -11.00 12.68
C GLU A 203 -18.23 -9.56 12.20
N GLU A 204 -17.99 -9.35 10.91
CA GLU A 204 -17.71 -8.05 10.31
C GLU A 204 -16.47 -7.33 10.92
N VAL A 205 -15.53 -8.10 11.46
CA VAL A 205 -14.22 -7.58 11.87
C VAL A 205 -13.37 -7.39 10.62
N ASN A 206 -12.84 -6.19 10.43
CA ASN A 206 -11.95 -5.88 9.33
C ASN A 206 -10.50 -5.64 9.81
N SER A 207 -9.56 -5.68 8.88
CA SER A 207 -8.14 -5.50 9.20
C SER A 207 -7.84 -4.15 9.85
N ASP A 208 -8.58 -3.09 9.51
CA ASP A 208 -8.35 -1.74 10.08
C ASP A 208 -8.71 -1.71 11.57
N LYS A 209 -9.81 -2.35 11.99
CA LYS A 209 -10.15 -2.52 13.43
C LYS A 209 -9.06 -3.28 14.20
N VAL A 210 -8.50 -4.33 13.58
CA VAL A 210 -7.40 -5.10 14.20
C VAL A 210 -6.14 -4.24 14.36
N ILE A 211 -5.83 -3.41 13.36
CA ILE A 211 -4.70 -2.47 13.42
C ILE A 211 -4.91 -1.46 14.54
N ASP A 212 -6.11 -0.91 14.70
CA ASP A 212 -6.44 0.04 15.77
C ASP A 212 -6.22 -0.58 17.16
N ILE A 213 -6.69 -1.80 17.38
CA ILE A 213 -6.48 -2.53 18.65
C ILE A 213 -4.98 -2.69 18.95
N ILE A 214 -4.18 -3.02 17.94
CA ILE A 214 -2.73 -3.15 18.09
C ILE A 214 -2.09 -1.79 18.41
N LEU A 215 -2.49 -0.71 17.73
CA LEU A 215 -1.99 0.64 17.97
C LEU A 215 -2.32 1.15 19.37
N GLU A 216 -3.48 0.85 19.90
CA GLU A 216 -3.89 1.22 21.26
C GLU A 216 -3.08 0.49 22.32
N LYS A 217 -2.73 -0.78 22.08
CA LYS A 217 -2.01 -1.61 23.05
C LYS A 217 -0.50 -1.39 23.05
N ILE A 218 0.10 -1.17 21.89
CA ILE A 218 1.55 -1.00 21.76
C ILE A 218 1.93 0.46 22.02
N PRO A 219 2.61 0.77 23.13
CA PRO A 219 2.96 2.15 23.44
C PRO A 219 3.92 2.74 22.40
N SER A 220 3.63 3.94 21.93
CA SER A 220 4.56 4.73 21.13
C SER A 220 5.72 5.22 21.99
N PRO A 221 6.93 5.22 21.46
CA PRO A 221 8.11 5.70 22.18
C PRO A 221 8.13 7.23 22.37
#